data_36a2bb7bbf445d2819d8c62735caf307
#
_entry.id   36a2bb7bbf445d2819d8c62735caf307
#
_cell.length_a   1.000
_cell.length_b   1.000
_cell.length_c   1.000
_cell.angle_alpha   90.00
_cell.angle_beta   90.00
_cell.angle_gamma   90.00
#
_symmetry.space_group_name_H-M   'P 1'
#
loop_
_entity.id
_entity.type
_entity.pdbx_description
1 polymer ?
#
loop_
_entity_poly.entity_id
_entity_poly.type
_entity_poly.pdbx_seq_one_letter_code
_entity_poly.pdbx_strand_id
1 'polypeptide(L)'
;DEMRAGQTARKEKPRYDGRCRQRREPVPGVNPVVRFRNPDSGSVVVEDVVHGPITFDSGELDDLIIARSDGTPTYNFCVVVDDYDMKITHVIRGDDHINNTPRQINMLRALGVEPPLYAHVPMILGPDGAKLSKRHGAVSALQYRDDGFLPEGLLNYLGRLGWSHGDQEIFSLEEMTRLFDIVDVNKGASALNVDKMLWTNQQHIMRATPERLAQYLQPQLVALGIETADMAK
;
A
#
# COMPACT_ATOMS: atom_id res chain seq x y z
N ASP A 1 12.24 -4.94 -27.62
CA ASP A 1 11.75 -3.59 -27.95
C ASP A 1 10.86 -3.59 -29.21
N GLU A 2 11.22 -4.27 -30.30
CA GLU A 2 10.43 -4.37 -31.54
C GLU A 2 9.01 -4.94 -31.30
N MET A 3 8.88 -6.00 -30.50
CA MET A 3 7.59 -6.60 -30.18
C MET A 3 6.66 -5.58 -29.49
N ARG A 4 7.17 -4.87 -28.48
CA ARG A 4 6.40 -3.84 -27.75
C ARG A 4 6.02 -2.67 -28.66
N ALA A 5 6.96 -2.21 -29.50
CA ALA A 5 6.70 -1.18 -30.48
C ALA A 5 5.60 -1.60 -31.48
N GLY A 6 5.62 -2.84 -31.96
CA GLY A 6 4.60 -3.39 -32.85
C GLY A 6 3.22 -3.49 -32.17
N GLN A 7 3.16 -3.91 -30.91
CA GLN A 7 1.91 -3.95 -30.15
C GLN A 7 1.35 -2.53 -29.91
N THR A 8 2.22 -1.58 -29.53
CA THR A 8 1.83 -0.17 -29.37
C THR A 8 1.30 0.43 -30.66
N ALA A 9 1.93 0.14 -31.80
CA ALA A 9 1.47 0.60 -33.13
C ALA A 9 0.06 0.07 -33.48
N ARG A 10 -0.26 -1.15 -33.00
CA ARG A 10 -1.60 -1.75 -33.16
C ARG A 10 -2.58 -1.34 -32.06
N LYS A 11 -2.21 -0.42 -31.17
CA LYS A 11 -2.99 0.01 -29.99
C LYS A 11 -3.30 -1.13 -29.01
N GLU A 12 -2.50 -2.19 -29.01
CA GLU A 12 -2.56 -3.28 -28.06
C GLU A 12 -1.75 -2.92 -26.81
N LYS A 13 -2.17 -3.41 -25.64
CA LYS A 13 -1.38 -3.26 -24.41
C LYS A 13 -0.08 -4.07 -24.55
N PRO A 14 1.11 -3.44 -24.48
CA PRO A 14 2.37 -4.16 -24.60
C PRO A 14 2.52 -5.25 -23.53
N ARG A 15 2.61 -6.50 -23.96
CA ARG A 15 2.79 -7.67 -23.10
C ARG A 15 3.68 -8.71 -23.74
N TYR A 16 4.22 -9.62 -22.95
CA TYR A 16 4.94 -10.76 -23.48
C TYR A 16 3.98 -11.74 -24.18
N ASP A 17 4.34 -12.17 -25.39
CA ASP A 17 3.50 -12.98 -26.27
C ASP A 17 3.69 -14.50 -26.13
N GLY A 18 4.48 -14.95 -25.15
CA GLY A 18 4.71 -16.37 -24.91
C GLY A 18 5.65 -17.08 -25.88
N ARG A 19 6.29 -16.34 -26.84
CA ARG A 19 7.12 -16.92 -27.93
C ARG A 19 8.23 -17.87 -27.46
N CYS A 20 8.69 -17.75 -26.22
CA CYS A 20 9.74 -18.62 -25.68
C CYS A 20 9.21 -19.77 -24.83
N ARG A 21 7.89 -19.90 -24.63
CA ARG A 21 7.29 -20.93 -23.76
C ARG A 21 7.64 -22.36 -24.18
N GLN A 22 7.78 -22.61 -25.50
CA GLN A 22 8.11 -23.92 -26.05
C GLN A 22 9.58 -24.08 -26.38
N ARG A 23 10.39 -23.05 -26.15
CA ARG A 23 11.81 -23.08 -26.47
C ARG A 23 12.55 -23.92 -25.43
N ARG A 24 13.30 -24.90 -25.89
CA ARG A 24 14.12 -25.79 -25.05
C ARG A 24 15.58 -25.36 -24.98
N GLU A 25 16.05 -24.61 -25.99
CA GLU A 25 17.44 -24.19 -26.09
C GLU A 25 17.57 -22.68 -25.90
N PRO A 26 18.64 -22.22 -25.22
CA PRO A 26 18.92 -20.81 -25.08
C PRO A 26 19.22 -20.16 -26.43
N VAL A 27 18.96 -18.86 -26.55
CA VAL A 27 19.33 -18.09 -27.73
C VAL A 27 20.80 -17.67 -27.59
N PRO A 28 21.68 -17.98 -28.56
CA PRO A 28 23.08 -17.54 -28.48
C PRO A 28 23.18 -16.02 -28.33
N GLY A 29 24.05 -15.55 -27.42
CA GLY A 29 24.30 -14.14 -27.18
C GLY A 29 23.20 -13.40 -26.40
N VAL A 30 22.19 -14.11 -25.90
CA VAL A 30 21.13 -13.52 -25.06
C VAL A 30 21.20 -14.10 -23.64
N ASN A 31 21.29 -13.22 -22.63
CA ASN A 31 21.17 -13.63 -21.24
C ASN A 31 19.71 -13.92 -20.92
N PRO A 32 19.36 -15.20 -20.59
CA PRO A 32 17.97 -15.58 -20.34
C PRO A 32 17.44 -14.99 -19.02
N VAL A 33 16.13 -14.80 -18.96
CA VAL A 33 15.40 -14.51 -17.73
C VAL A 33 14.49 -15.68 -17.39
N VAL A 34 14.16 -15.87 -16.11
CA VAL A 34 13.19 -16.88 -15.71
C VAL A 34 11.79 -16.22 -15.67
N ARG A 35 10.82 -16.89 -16.32
CA ARG A 35 9.44 -16.45 -16.31
C ARG A 35 8.53 -17.47 -15.63
N PHE A 36 7.60 -16.98 -14.87
CA PHE A 36 6.48 -17.78 -14.39
C PHE A 36 5.50 -18.00 -15.55
N ARG A 37 5.23 -19.26 -15.88
CA ARG A 37 4.23 -19.59 -16.88
C ARG A 37 2.84 -19.49 -16.29
N ASN A 38 2.13 -18.45 -16.67
CA ASN A 38 0.75 -18.24 -16.24
C ASN A 38 -0.20 -19.24 -16.95
N PRO A 39 -1.34 -19.61 -16.33
CA PRO A 39 -2.38 -20.36 -17.01
C PRO A 39 -2.85 -19.64 -18.28
N ASP A 40 -3.09 -20.41 -19.34
CA ASP A 40 -3.47 -19.87 -20.66
C ASP A 40 -4.97 -19.48 -20.75
N SER A 41 -5.79 -20.02 -19.83
CA SER A 41 -7.26 -19.83 -19.83
C SER A 41 -7.81 -19.90 -18.42
N GLY A 42 -9.09 -19.53 -18.29
CA GLY A 42 -9.77 -19.45 -16.99
C GLY A 42 -9.67 -18.06 -16.39
N SER A 43 -9.99 -17.96 -15.13
CA SER A 43 -9.95 -16.69 -14.38
C SER A 43 -9.33 -16.86 -12.99
N VAL A 44 -8.80 -15.76 -12.47
CA VAL A 44 -8.37 -15.64 -11.07
C VAL A 44 -9.32 -14.70 -10.37
N VAL A 45 -10.00 -15.19 -9.35
CA VAL A 45 -10.83 -14.35 -8.49
C VAL A 45 -9.98 -13.96 -7.28
N VAL A 46 -9.89 -12.67 -7.02
CA VAL A 46 -9.32 -12.07 -5.83
C VAL A 46 -10.48 -11.77 -4.90
N GLU A 47 -10.58 -12.52 -3.80
CA GLU A 47 -11.56 -12.25 -2.74
C GLU A 47 -11.02 -11.11 -1.88
N ASP A 48 -11.31 -9.86 -2.30
CA ASP A 48 -10.80 -8.68 -1.61
C ASP A 48 -11.74 -8.24 -0.49
N VAL A 49 -11.19 -8.05 0.71
CA VAL A 49 -12.00 -7.71 1.90
C VAL A 49 -12.67 -6.35 1.76
N VAL A 50 -12.01 -5.39 1.10
CA VAL A 50 -12.53 -4.02 0.92
C VAL A 50 -13.39 -3.92 -0.34
N HIS A 51 -12.89 -4.40 -1.48
CA HIS A 51 -13.56 -4.23 -2.78
C HIS A 51 -14.60 -5.32 -3.08
N GLY A 52 -14.54 -6.46 -2.37
CA GLY A 52 -15.29 -7.67 -2.72
C GLY A 52 -14.59 -8.45 -3.85
N PRO A 53 -15.23 -9.46 -4.45
CA PRO A 53 -14.60 -10.31 -5.46
C PRO A 53 -14.26 -9.54 -6.74
N ILE A 54 -12.99 -9.61 -7.15
CA ILE A 54 -12.47 -9.02 -8.38
C ILE A 54 -11.99 -10.14 -9.29
N THR A 55 -12.54 -10.26 -10.47
CA THR A 55 -12.20 -11.32 -11.43
C THR A 55 -11.25 -10.81 -12.50
N PHE A 56 -10.16 -11.55 -12.72
CA PHE A 56 -9.17 -11.30 -13.77
C PHE A 56 -9.17 -12.47 -14.76
N ASP A 57 -9.25 -12.19 -16.04
CA ASP A 57 -9.06 -13.20 -17.08
C ASP A 57 -7.60 -13.64 -17.15
N SER A 58 -7.32 -14.94 -17.12
CA SER A 58 -5.96 -15.48 -17.21
C SER A 58 -5.28 -15.11 -18.53
N GLY A 59 -6.04 -14.93 -19.61
CA GLY A 59 -5.53 -14.49 -20.91
C GLY A 59 -4.99 -13.05 -20.89
N GLU A 60 -5.35 -12.21 -19.91
CA GLU A 60 -4.81 -10.86 -19.73
C GLU A 60 -3.49 -10.86 -18.91
N LEU A 61 -3.20 -11.96 -18.22
CA LEU A 61 -2.00 -12.10 -17.40
C LEU A 61 -0.87 -12.70 -18.24
N ASP A 62 0.17 -11.92 -18.50
CA ASP A 62 1.36 -12.39 -19.21
C ASP A 62 2.32 -13.20 -18.31
N ASP A 63 3.25 -13.94 -18.92
CA ASP A 63 4.32 -14.64 -18.19
C ASP A 63 5.27 -13.64 -17.55
N LEU A 64 5.08 -13.42 -16.26
CA LEU A 64 5.87 -12.47 -15.50
C LEU A 64 7.32 -12.94 -15.36
N ILE A 65 8.29 -12.03 -15.50
CA ILE A 65 9.67 -12.31 -15.12
C ILE A 65 9.74 -12.44 -13.61
N ILE A 66 10.20 -13.59 -13.12
CA ILE A 66 10.38 -13.87 -11.69
C ILE A 66 11.85 -13.80 -11.26
N ALA A 67 12.80 -14.07 -12.19
CA ALA A 67 14.21 -13.80 -11.95
C ALA A 67 14.85 -13.17 -13.20
N ARG A 68 15.73 -12.21 -12.95
CA ARG A 68 16.52 -11.52 -13.98
C ARG A 68 17.66 -12.40 -14.47
N SER A 69 18.35 -11.97 -15.52
CA SER A 69 19.48 -12.69 -16.11
C SER A 69 20.69 -12.84 -15.19
N ASP A 70 20.80 -12.02 -14.17
CA ASP A 70 21.82 -12.10 -13.12
C ASP A 70 21.39 -12.99 -11.93
N GLY A 71 20.22 -13.63 -12.02
CA GLY A 71 19.65 -14.46 -10.97
C GLY A 71 18.85 -13.68 -9.92
N THR A 72 18.87 -12.33 -9.95
CA THR A 72 18.13 -11.51 -8.97
C THR A 72 16.63 -11.70 -9.13
N PRO A 73 15.89 -12.07 -8.06
CA PRO A 73 14.44 -12.20 -8.11
C PRO A 73 13.76 -10.86 -8.33
N THR A 74 12.54 -10.89 -8.88
CA THR A 74 11.73 -9.69 -9.06
C THR A 74 10.73 -9.52 -7.92
N TYR A 75 10.21 -8.29 -7.74
CA TYR A 75 9.33 -7.90 -6.66
C TYR A 75 8.19 -8.90 -6.38
N ASN A 76 7.41 -9.26 -7.42
CA ASN A 76 6.26 -10.15 -7.21
C ASN A 76 6.65 -11.55 -6.74
N PHE A 77 7.81 -12.03 -7.13
CA PHE A 77 8.31 -13.33 -6.68
C PHE A 77 8.86 -13.25 -5.25
N CYS A 78 9.62 -12.19 -4.92
CA CYS A 78 10.09 -11.98 -3.55
C CYS A 78 8.91 -11.92 -2.57
N VAL A 79 7.89 -11.09 -2.88
CA VAL A 79 6.70 -10.95 -2.02
C VAL A 79 6.01 -12.29 -1.78
N VAL A 80 5.84 -13.12 -2.82
CA VAL A 80 5.22 -14.45 -2.68
C VAL A 80 6.02 -15.37 -1.75
N VAL A 81 7.34 -15.37 -1.89
CA VAL A 81 8.23 -16.21 -1.04
C VAL A 81 8.26 -15.70 0.39
N ASP A 82 8.43 -14.39 0.57
CA ASP A 82 8.51 -13.76 1.88
C ASP A 82 7.18 -13.91 2.65
N ASP A 83 6.04 -13.66 2.00
CA ASP A 83 4.71 -13.83 2.61
C ASP A 83 4.48 -15.29 3.04
N TYR A 84 4.91 -16.25 2.24
CA TYR A 84 4.82 -17.67 2.58
C TYR A 84 5.73 -18.05 3.76
N ASP A 85 7.00 -17.68 3.71
CA ASP A 85 7.98 -18.02 4.75
C ASP A 85 7.64 -17.35 6.09
N MET A 86 7.17 -16.11 6.04
CA MET A 86 6.74 -15.34 7.21
C MET A 86 5.34 -15.72 7.70
N LYS A 87 4.64 -16.62 6.99
CA LYS A 87 3.27 -17.06 7.31
C LYS A 87 2.28 -15.89 7.41
N ILE A 88 2.36 -14.95 6.47
CA ILE A 88 1.46 -13.82 6.38
C ILE A 88 0.04 -14.30 6.12
N THR A 89 -0.89 -13.92 6.99
CA THR A 89 -2.30 -14.30 6.90
C THR A 89 -3.15 -13.28 6.16
N HIS A 90 -2.77 -12.01 6.22
CA HIS A 90 -3.48 -10.89 5.61
C HIS A 90 -2.50 -9.96 4.92
N VAL A 91 -2.77 -9.63 3.66
CA VAL A 91 -2.02 -8.62 2.88
C VAL A 91 -2.90 -7.38 2.73
N ILE A 92 -2.63 -6.36 3.56
CA ILE A 92 -3.33 -5.08 3.54
C ILE A 92 -2.40 -4.05 2.91
N ARG A 93 -2.80 -3.47 1.75
CA ARG A 93 -1.94 -2.56 0.98
C ARG A 93 -2.74 -1.62 0.09
N GLY A 94 -2.08 -0.66 -0.53
CA GLY A 94 -2.73 0.27 -1.46
C GLY A 94 -3.32 -0.45 -2.70
N ASP A 95 -4.41 0.10 -3.22
CA ASP A 95 -5.15 -0.43 -4.38
C ASP A 95 -4.37 -0.35 -5.70
N ASP A 96 -3.28 0.42 -5.75
CA ASP A 96 -2.32 0.41 -6.87
C ASP A 96 -1.63 -0.96 -7.06
N HIS A 97 -1.71 -1.85 -6.07
CA HIS A 97 -1.22 -3.22 -6.14
C HIS A 97 -2.28 -4.27 -6.57
N ILE A 98 -3.52 -3.90 -6.79
CA ILE A 98 -4.60 -4.83 -7.18
C ILE A 98 -4.18 -5.68 -8.41
N ASN A 99 -3.55 -5.08 -9.41
CA ASN A 99 -3.10 -5.79 -10.62
C ASN A 99 -1.92 -6.77 -10.38
N ASN A 100 -1.24 -6.71 -9.24
CA ASN A 100 -0.21 -7.67 -8.87
C ASN A 100 -0.80 -8.93 -8.26
N THR A 101 -1.93 -8.79 -7.58
CA THR A 101 -2.56 -9.84 -6.75
C THR A 101 -2.89 -11.12 -7.54
N PRO A 102 -3.53 -11.09 -8.74
CA PRO A 102 -3.82 -12.32 -9.46
C PRO A 102 -2.54 -13.07 -9.89
N ARG A 103 -1.44 -12.36 -10.16
CA ARG A 103 -0.15 -12.96 -10.47
C ARG A 103 0.47 -13.65 -9.26
N GLN A 104 0.38 -13.02 -8.10
CA GLN A 104 0.86 -13.57 -6.82
C GLN A 104 0.04 -14.79 -6.41
N ILE A 105 -1.28 -14.75 -6.54
CA ILE A 105 -2.17 -15.89 -6.30
C ILE A 105 -1.80 -17.08 -7.19
N ASN A 106 -1.56 -16.85 -8.48
CA ASN A 106 -1.16 -17.93 -9.39
C ASN A 106 0.20 -18.55 -9.01
N MET A 107 1.15 -17.75 -8.54
CA MET A 107 2.44 -18.26 -8.06
C MET A 107 2.29 -19.08 -6.77
N LEU A 108 1.50 -18.59 -5.79
CA LEU A 108 1.20 -19.33 -4.55
C LEU A 108 0.53 -20.66 -4.86
N ARG A 109 -0.48 -20.68 -5.73
CA ARG A 109 -1.16 -21.91 -6.16
C ARG A 109 -0.22 -22.89 -6.85
N ALA A 110 0.70 -22.39 -7.67
CA ALA A 110 1.72 -23.23 -8.32
C ALA A 110 2.70 -23.85 -7.32
N LEU A 111 2.91 -23.21 -6.16
CA LEU A 111 3.69 -23.74 -5.04
C LEU A 111 2.85 -24.67 -4.13
N GLY A 112 1.56 -24.85 -4.40
CA GLY A 112 0.65 -25.63 -3.56
C GLY A 112 0.27 -24.94 -2.24
N VAL A 113 0.34 -23.60 -2.21
CA VAL A 113 0.09 -22.77 -1.05
C VAL A 113 -1.24 -22.03 -1.22
N GLU A 114 -2.08 -22.05 -0.18
CA GLU A 114 -3.28 -21.23 -0.12
C GLU A 114 -2.91 -19.75 0.01
N PRO A 115 -3.50 -18.86 -0.84
CA PRO A 115 -3.26 -17.45 -0.74
C PRO A 115 -3.73 -16.86 0.59
N PRO A 116 -3.05 -15.81 1.12
CA PRO A 116 -3.54 -15.04 2.25
C PRO A 116 -4.83 -14.28 1.88
N LEU A 117 -5.50 -13.71 2.87
CA LEU A 117 -6.57 -12.74 2.64
C LEU A 117 -5.99 -11.43 2.12
N TYR A 118 -6.63 -10.84 1.12
CA TYR A 118 -6.22 -9.56 0.55
C TYR A 118 -7.21 -8.46 0.91
N ALA A 119 -6.68 -7.28 1.25
CA ALA A 119 -7.45 -6.07 1.44
C ALA A 119 -6.71 -4.90 0.77
N HIS A 120 -7.27 -4.37 -0.31
CA HIS A 120 -6.71 -3.22 -0.99
C HIS A 120 -7.40 -1.94 -0.53
N VAL A 121 -6.64 -1.09 0.17
CA VAL A 121 -7.15 0.17 0.69
C VAL A 121 -6.97 1.29 -0.35
N PRO A 122 -7.90 2.26 -0.43
CA PRO A 122 -7.84 3.31 -1.43
C PRO A 122 -6.62 4.21 -1.27
N MET A 123 -6.18 4.77 -2.39
CA MET A 123 -5.08 5.73 -2.40
C MET A 123 -5.46 7.04 -1.74
N ILE A 124 -4.50 7.65 -1.05
CA ILE A 124 -4.61 9.04 -0.60
C ILE A 124 -4.17 9.94 -1.77
N LEU A 125 -5.01 10.91 -2.11
CA LEU A 125 -4.77 11.87 -3.18
C LEU A 125 -4.26 13.19 -2.64
N GLY A 126 -3.44 13.86 -3.45
CA GLY A 126 -3.08 15.26 -3.23
C GLY A 126 -4.21 16.21 -3.63
N PRO A 127 -4.02 17.53 -3.41
CA PRO A 127 -5.01 18.56 -3.78
C PRO A 127 -5.34 18.61 -5.28
N ASP A 128 -4.42 18.12 -6.12
CA ASP A 128 -4.56 18.04 -7.58
C ASP A 128 -5.29 16.76 -8.06
N GLY A 129 -5.77 15.92 -7.12
CA GLY A 129 -6.41 14.65 -7.42
C GLY A 129 -5.46 13.54 -7.86
N ALA A 130 -4.15 13.78 -7.93
CA ALA A 130 -3.17 12.75 -8.20
C ALA A 130 -2.74 12.02 -6.91
N LYS A 131 -2.17 10.81 -7.05
CA LYS A 131 -1.61 10.07 -5.91
C LYS A 131 -0.70 10.97 -5.07
N LEU A 132 -0.93 10.99 -3.75
CA LEU A 132 -0.09 11.74 -2.81
C LEU A 132 1.38 11.34 -2.96
N SER A 133 2.25 12.33 -3.08
CA SER A 133 3.68 12.13 -3.31
C SER A 133 4.49 13.24 -2.66
N LYS A 134 5.81 13.10 -2.63
CA LYS A 134 6.73 14.11 -2.08
C LYS A 134 6.52 15.52 -2.65
N ARG A 135 6.10 15.66 -3.92
CA ARG A 135 5.78 16.96 -4.53
C ARG A 135 4.57 17.67 -3.90
N HIS A 136 3.71 16.92 -3.20
CA HIS A 136 2.55 17.46 -2.48
C HIS A 136 2.84 17.71 -0.99
N GLY A 137 4.12 17.71 -0.59
CA GLY A 137 4.49 17.84 0.81
C GLY A 137 4.24 16.57 1.63
N ALA A 138 4.04 15.40 0.98
CA ALA A 138 3.97 14.14 1.69
C ALA A 138 5.31 13.86 2.36
N VAL A 139 5.32 13.94 3.67
CA VAL A 139 6.47 13.83 4.54
C VAL A 139 6.42 12.52 5.33
N SER A 140 7.52 12.16 5.96
CA SER A 140 7.51 11.02 6.86
C SER A 140 6.64 11.29 8.10
N ALA A 141 6.18 10.25 8.77
CA ALA A 141 5.44 10.40 10.04
C ALA A 141 6.22 11.22 11.08
N LEU A 142 7.56 11.15 11.05
CA LEU A 142 8.42 11.93 11.95
C LEU A 142 8.36 13.43 11.68
N GLN A 143 8.15 13.84 10.42
CA GLN A 143 7.98 15.25 10.10
C GLN A 143 6.71 15.83 10.73
N TYR A 144 5.60 15.10 10.70
CA TYR A 144 4.38 15.54 11.40
C TYR A 144 4.58 15.72 12.90
N ARG A 145 5.39 14.85 13.53
CA ARG A 145 5.80 15.04 14.93
C ARG A 145 6.58 16.36 15.11
N ASP A 146 7.54 16.62 14.22
CA ASP A 146 8.37 17.83 14.28
C ASP A 146 7.55 19.09 13.97
N ASP A 147 6.47 18.96 13.19
CA ASP A 147 5.48 20.01 12.92
C ASP A 147 4.43 20.18 14.05
N GLY A 148 4.55 19.43 15.15
CA GLY A 148 3.70 19.59 16.34
C GLY A 148 2.41 18.77 16.34
N PHE A 149 2.30 17.75 15.50
CA PHE A 149 1.17 16.82 15.54
C PHE A 149 1.34 15.81 16.68
N LEU A 150 0.27 15.62 17.45
CA LEU A 150 0.17 14.49 18.36
C LEU A 150 -0.06 13.21 17.57
N PRO A 151 0.55 12.07 17.98
CA PRO A 151 0.34 10.80 17.27
C PRO A 151 -1.14 10.40 17.22
N GLU A 152 -1.90 10.66 18.27
CA GLU A 152 -3.34 10.40 18.36
C GLU A 152 -4.12 11.23 17.32
N GLY A 153 -3.75 12.52 17.15
CA GLY A 153 -4.36 13.42 16.17
C GLY A 153 -4.09 12.97 14.73
N LEU A 154 -2.84 12.63 14.44
CA LEU A 154 -2.46 12.13 13.12
C LEU A 154 -3.13 10.79 12.81
N LEU A 155 -3.10 9.84 13.74
CA LEU A 155 -3.72 8.53 13.57
C LEU A 155 -5.23 8.64 13.35
N ASN A 156 -5.93 9.47 14.14
CA ASN A 156 -7.36 9.71 13.97
C ASN A 156 -7.67 10.28 12.59
N TYR A 157 -6.91 11.29 12.14
CA TYR A 157 -7.10 11.88 10.82
C TYR A 157 -6.87 10.86 9.70
N LEU A 158 -5.79 10.09 9.75
CA LEU A 158 -5.49 9.06 8.75
C LEU A 158 -6.55 7.95 8.73
N GLY A 159 -7.03 7.51 9.89
CA GLY A 159 -8.13 6.56 9.99
C GLY A 159 -9.39 7.08 9.30
N ARG A 160 -9.76 8.35 9.54
CA ARG A 160 -10.94 9.00 8.94
C ARG A 160 -10.83 9.24 7.43
N LEU A 161 -9.67 9.20 6.84
CA LEU A 161 -9.52 9.29 5.38
C LEU A 161 -10.15 8.11 4.64
N GLY A 162 -10.09 6.91 5.21
CA GLY A 162 -10.58 5.70 4.58
C GLY A 162 -11.69 4.97 5.35
N TRP A 163 -12.01 5.40 6.59
CA TRP A 163 -12.96 4.73 7.45
C TRP A 163 -13.87 5.71 8.17
N SER A 164 -15.09 5.29 8.48
CA SER A 164 -16.06 6.08 9.25
C SER A 164 -16.88 5.20 10.19
N HIS A 165 -17.26 5.78 11.33
CA HIS A 165 -18.18 5.16 12.25
C HIS A 165 -19.26 6.19 12.62
N GLY A 166 -20.42 6.12 11.94
CA GLY A 166 -21.47 7.15 12.03
C GLY A 166 -20.90 8.54 11.74
N ASP A 167 -21.37 9.52 12.53
CA ASP A 167 -20.95 10.93 12.42
C ASP A 167 -19.78 11.29 13.35
N GLN A 168 -19.21 10.30 14.06
CA GLN A 168 -18.11 10.55 14.98
C GLN A 168 -16.85 10.92 14.20
N GLU A 169 -16.23 12.03 14.58
CA GLU A 169 -15.03 12.56 13.92
C GLU A 169 -13.78 12.35 14.77
N ILE A 170 -13.89 12.40 16.08
CA ILE A 170 -12.77 12.32 17.02
C ILE A 170 -12.88 11.03 17.82
N PHE A 171 -11.83 10.23 17.75
CA PHE A 171 -11.72 8.93 18.39
C PHE A 171 -10.47 8.87 19.26
N SER A 172 -10.57 8.28 20.44
CA SER A 172 -9.39 7.80 21.17
C SER A 172 -8.80 6.57 20.47
N LEU A 173 -7.55 6.23 20.79
CA LEU A 173 -6.94 5.00 20.27
C LEU A 173 -7.72 3.74 20.70
N GLU A 174 -8.26 3.73 21.92
CA GLU A 174 -9.09 2.64 22.44
C GLU A 174 -10.39 2.51 21.65
N GLU A 175 -11.06 3.64 21.35
CA GLU A 175 -12.27 3.65 20.53
C GLU A 175 -11.98 3.16 19.11
N MET A 176 -10.90 3.64 18.48
CA MET A 176 -10.50 3.18 17.15
C MET A 176 -10.23 1.66 17.17
N THR A 177 -9.47 1.16 18.14
CA THR A 177 -9.16 -0.27 18.26
C THR A 177 -10.41 -1.13 18.42
N ARG A 178 -11.41 -0.63 19.12
CA ARG A 178 -12.67 -1.35 19.36
C ARG A 178 -13.64 -1.30 18.18
N LEU A 179 -13.66 -0.18 17.46
CA LEU A 179 -14.70 0.11 16.46
C LEU A 179 -14.23 -0.12 15.03
N PHE A 180 -12.91 -0.12 14.78
CA PHE A 180 -12.37 -0.30 13.45
C PHE A 180 -12.53 -1.74 12.98
N ASP A 181 -13.10 -1.89 11.79
CA ASP A 181 -13.03 -3.15 11.04
C ASP A 181 -12.58 -2.83 9.60
N ILE A 182 -11.73 -3.68 9.04
CA ILE A 182 -11.21 -3.53 7.68
C ILE A 182 -12.32 -3.63 6.62
N VAL A 183 -13.40 -4.33 6.91
CA VAL A 183 -14.56 -4.45 6.02
C VAL A 183 -15.33 -3.14 5.84
N ASP A 184 -15.19 -2.22 6.80
CA ASP A 184 -15.84 -0.92 6.79
C ASP A 184 -14.99 0.17 6.10
N VAL A 185 -13.82 -0.20 5.57
CA VAL A 185 -12.98 0.74 4.82
C VAL A 185 -13.65 1.11 3.50
N ASN A 186 -13.71 2.41 3.23
CA ASN A 186 -14.28 2.95 2.00
C ASN A 186 -13.49 2.50 0.77
N LYS A 187 -14.19 2.25 -0.35
CA LYS A 187 -13.56 1.86 -1.62
C LYS A 187 -13.00 3.03 -2.41
N GLY A 188 -13.45 4.24 -2.11
CA GLY A 188 -13.07 5.45 -2.85
C GLY A 188 -11.85 6.15 -2.26
N ALA A 189 -10.98 6.64 -3.13
CA ALA A 189 -9.83 7.45 -2.74
C ALA A 189 -10.28 8.77 -2.09
N SER A 190 -9.52 9.22 -1.07
CA SER A 190 -9.78 10.46 -0.35
C SER A 190 -8.63 11.44 -0.56
N ALA A 191 -8.95 12.72 -0.77
CA ALA A 191 -7.94 13.77 -0.87
C ALA A 191 -7.48 14.22 0.53
N LEU A 192 -6.17 14.44 0.67
CA LEU A 192 -5.60 15.02 1.87
C LEU A 192 -6.15 16.45 2.06
N ASN A 193 -6.72 16.71 3.22
CA ASN A 193 -7.21 18.02 3.63
C ASN A 193 -6.42 18.49 4.87
N VAL A 194 -5.53 19.45 4.65
CA VAL A 194 -4.62 19.96 5.68
C VAL A 194 -5.40 20.67 6.81
N ASP A 195 -6.44 21.45 6.47
CA ASP A 195 -7.23 22.16 7.46
C ASP A 195 -7.97 21.19 8.38
N LYS A 196 -8.53 20.12 7.81
CA LYS A 196 -9.18 19.05 8.59
C LYS A 196 -8.17 18.31 9.47
N MET A 197 -6.96 18.09 8.97
CA MET A 197 -5.88 17.45 9.73
C MET A 197 -5.45 18.30 10.92
N LEU A 198 -5.25 19.60 10.71
CA LEU A 198 -4.93 20.55 11.76
C LEU A 198 -6.07 20.65 12.81
N TRP A 199 -7.32 20.72 12.36
CA TRP A 199 -8.47 20.72 13.24
C TRP A 199 -8.53 19.45 14.09
N THR A 200 -8.31 18.29 13.49
CA THR A 200 -8.29 17.00 14.22
C THR A 200 -7.20 17.01 15.29
N ASN A 201 -5.98 17.44 14.94
CA ASN A 201 -4.89 17.57 15.90
C ASN A 201 -5.23 18.54 17.03
N GLN A 202 -5.81 19.71 16.73
CA GLN A 202 -6.27 20.66 17.73
C GLN A 202 -7.26 20.03 18.71
N GLN A 203 -8.22 19.22 18.24
CA GLN A 203 -9.18 18.54 19.11
C GLN A 203 -8.49 17.57 20.08
N HIS A 204 -7.43 16.89 19.65
CA HIS A 204 -6.63 16.03 20.53
C HIS A 204 -5.77 16.83 21.53
N ILE A 205 -5.16 17.94 21.10
CA ILE A 205 -4.43 18.85 22.00
C ILE A 205 -5.34 19.37 23.11
N MET A 206 -6.56 19.82 22.78
CA MET A 206 -7.52 20.34 23.75
C MET A 206 -8.01 19.30 24.76
N ARG A 207 -7.94 18.02 24.44
CA ARG A 207 -8.36 16.90 25.30
C ARG A 207 -7.20 16.26 26.06
N ALA A 208 -5.97 16.56 25.68
CA ALA A 208 -4.77 16.01 26.32
C ALA A 208 -4.56 16.62 27.70
N THR A 209 -3.97 15.84 28.62
CA THR A 209 -3.58 16.36 29.94
C THR A 209 -2.36 17.27 29.82
N PRO A 210 -2.17 18.22 30.76
CA PRO A 210 -0.97 19.07 30.79
C PRO A 210 0.34 18.28 30.76
N GLU A 211 0.40 17.16 31.49
CA GLU A 211 1.57 16.30 31.57
C GLU A 211 1.88 15.66 30.20
N ARG A 212 0.84 15.24 29.48
CA ARG A 212 0.98 14.70 28.13
C ARG A 212 1.50 15.76 27.16
N LEU A 213 0.96 16.96 27.22
CA LEU A 213 1.43 18.08 26.37
C LEU A 213 2.86 18.49 26.70
N ALA A 214 3.25 18.50 27.97
CA ALA A 214 4.61 18.82 28.41
C ALA A 214 5.63 17.85 27.77
N GLN A 215 5.32 16.55 27.67
CA GLN A 215 6.19 15.56 27.04
C GLN A 215 6.49 15.86 25.56
N TYR A 216 5.52 16.40 24.82
CA TYR A 216 5.68 16.77 23.41
C TYR A 216 6.27 18.16 23.22
N LEU A 217 6.01 19.08 24.15
CA LEU A 217 6.52 20.44 24.11
C LEU A 217 7.99 20.52 24.50
N GLN A 218 8.42 19.72 25.47
CA GLN A 218 9.79 19.76 26.00
C GLN A 218 10.88 19.63 24.93
N PRO A 219 10.84 18.66 23.97
CA PRO A 219 11.84 18.58 22.91
C PRO A 219 11.89 19.83 22.02
N GLN A 220 10.73 20.44 21.76
CA GLN A 220 10.62 21.66 20.94
C GLN A 220 11.26 22.85 21.64
N LEU A 221 11.02 23.01 22.95
CA LEU A 221 11.64 24.06 23.75
C LEU A 221 13.15 23.90 23.86
N VAL A 222 13.62 22.66 24.04
CA VAL A 222 15.07 22.36 24.05
C VAL A 222 15.71 22.72 22.71
N ALA A 223 15.05 22.40 21.58
CA ALA A 223 15.53 22.77 20.26
C ALA A 223 15.61 24.28 20.02
N LEU A 224 14.78 25.06 20.72
CA LEU A 224 14.80 26.53 20.72
C LEU A 224 15.77 27.13 21.76
N GLY A 225 16.52 26.29 22.50
CA GLY A 225 17.46 26.74 23.55
C GLY A 225 16.77 27.23 24.82
N ILE A 226 15.53 26.87 25.06
CA ILE A 226 14.76 27.24 26.24
C ILE A 226 15.00 26.19 27.34
N GLU A 227 15.46 26.62 28.52
CA GLU A 227 15.62 25.72 29.67
C GLU A 227 14.24 25.25 30.17
N THR A 228 14.09 23.94 30.35
CA THR A 228 12.81 23.31 30.75
C THR A 228 12.83 22.76 32.17
N ALA A 229 13.80 23.18 32.99
CA ALA A 229 14.03 22.64 34.35
C ALA A 229 12.83 22.72 35.31
N ASP A 230 11.84 23.58 35.05
CA ASP A 230 10.68 23.84 35.93
C ASP A 230 9.30 23.45 35.33
N MET A 231 9.25 22.78 34.19
CA MET A 231 7.97 22.42 33.57
C MET A 231 7.26 21.20 34.21
N ALA A 232 7.86 20.60 35.25
CA ALA A 232 7.28 19.46 35.98
C ALA A 232 6.56 19.91 37.28
N LYS A 233 6.41 21.20 37.53
CA LYS A 233 5.58 21.80 38.60
C LYS A 233 4.37 22.45 37.99
#